data_e8c07d1785aee3315b5c7d0def5c9a47
#
_entry.id   e8c07d1785aee3315b5c7d0def5c9a47
#
_cell.length_a   1.000
_cell.length_b   1.000
_cell.length_c   1.000
_cell.angle_alpha   90.00
_cell.angle_beta   90.00
_cell.angle_gamma   90.00
#
_symmetry.space_group_name_H-M   'P 1'
#
loop_
_entity.id
_entity.type
_entity.pdbx_description
1 polymer ?
#
loop_
_entity_poly.entity_id
_entity_poly.type
_entity_poly.pdbx_seq_one_letter_code
_entity_poly.pdbx_strand_id
1 'polypeptide(L)'
;LKLAKSQNKIIICTSTFSQDDPLEKIANQENVLCYRGHPDDVLLRLTLAAEKFDIETIINCTADNPFVDPEYIDKLYDHHIKEGNEFSKIEGLPWGAFSYAISLKALQKACDLKDETDTEVWHGYFMDTGNFKWNSLRVTDEKVLWPDLRLTVDEAADYEMVTKIFDELYDGEKVFSLSEIIKLCRSRPEIPEINNFIMQKDSIPIKVKTNNG
;
A
#
# COMPACT_ATOMS: atom_id res chain seq x y z
N LEU A 1 -4.29 -1.28 -10.45
CA LEU A 1 -3.81 -2.64 -10.10
C LEU A 1 -3.98 -3.65 -11.23
N LYS A 2 -5.09 -3.65 -11.98
CA LYS A 2 -5.36 -4.60 -13.09
C LYS A 2 -4.30 -4.57 -14.21
N LEU A 3 -3.48 -3.54 -14.28
CA LEU A 3 -2.41 -3.40 -15.27
C LEU A 3 -1.06 -4.02 -14.83
N ALA A 4 -0.92 -4.38 -13.56
CA ALA A 4 0.26 -5.08 -13.08
C ALA A 4 0.29 -6.50 -13.65
N LYS A 5 1.47 -6.98 -14.08
CA LYS A 5 1.65 -8.28 -14.73
C LYS A 5 1.89 -9.41 -13.75
N SER A 6 2.48 -9.09 -12.61
CA SER A 6 2.79 -10.05 -11.54
C SER A 6 1.57 -10.47 -10.72
N GLN A 7 0.44 -9.73 -10.82
CA GLN A 7 -0.76 -10.02 -10.06
C GLN A 7 -1.55 -11.19 -10.68
N ASN A 8 -1.94 -12.15 -9.84
CA ASN A 8 -2.83 -13.25 -10.23
C ASN A 8 -4.27 -13.03 -9.74
N LYS A 9 -4.43 -12.34 -8.63
CA LYS A 9 -5.71 -12.05 -7.99
C LYS A 9 -5.66 -10.63 -7.39
N ILE A 10 -6.75 -9.89 -7.54
CA ILE A 10 -6.97 -8.64 -6.82
C ILE A 10 -8.04 -8.90 -5.78
N ILE A 11 -7.78 -8.50 -4.54
CA ILE A 11 -8.66 -8.74 -3.40
C ILE A 11 -8.88 -7.43 -2.67
N ILE A 12 -10.11 -6.97 -2.58
CA ILE A 12 -10.48 -5.89 -1.67
C ILE A 12 -10.61 -6.48 -0.28
N CYS A 13 -9.69 -6.11 0.63
CA CYS A 13 -9.71 -6.53 2.02
C CYS A 13 -10.30 -5.41 2.88
N THR A 14 -11.51 -5.62 3.44
CA THR A 14 -12.23 -4.62 4.22
C THR A 14 -12.80 -5.19 5.51
N SER A 15 -13.44 -4.34 6.31
CA SER A 15 -14.01 -4.75 7.59
C SER A 15 -15.39 -5.43 7.43
N THR A 16 -15.86 -6.02 8.52
CA THR A 16 -17.22 -6.57 8.60
C THR A 16 -18.29 -5.52 8.96
N PHE A 17 -17.90 -4.27 9.17
CA PHE A 17 -18.84 -3.20 9.47
C PHE A 17 -19.71 -2.85 8.26
N SER A 18 -20.98 -2.54 8.51
CA SER A 18 -21.96 -2.21 7.45
C SER A 18 -21.61 -0.97 6.64
N GLN A 19 -20.83 -0.03 7.22
CA GLN A 19 -20.31 1.13 6.49
C GLN A 19 -19.41 0.74 5.31
N ASP A 20 -18.82 -0.46 5.32
CA ASP A 20 -17.93 -0.99 4.28
C ASP A 20 -18.67 -1.85 3.24
N ASP A 21 -20.00 -2.04 3.36
CA ASP A 21 -20.79 -2.77 2.38
C ASP A 21 -20.65 -2.23 0.93
N PRO A 22 -20.44 -0.92 0.69
CA PRO A 22 -20.16 -0.41 -0.64
C PRO A 22 -18.90 -1.01 -1.29
N LEU A 23 -17.88 -1.36 -0.51
CA LEU A 23 -16.63 -1.94 -1.04
C LEU A 23 -16.84 -3.35 -1.62
N GLU A 24 -17.72 -4.14 -1.03
CA GLU A 24 -18.10 -5.44 -1.59
C GLU A 24 -18.87 -5.30 -2.92
N LYS A 25 -19.73 -4.27 -3.03
CA LYS A 25 -20.42 -3.95 -4.29
C LYS A 25 -19.43 -3.52 -5.36
N ILE A 26 -18.43 -2.69 -5.01
CA ILE A 26 -17.35 -2.28 -5.92
C ILE A 26 -16.54 -3.50 -6.36
N ALA A 27 -16.19 -4.41 -5.45
CA ALA A 27 -15.47 -5.64 -5.81
C ALA A 27 -16.23 -6.47 -6.87
N ASN A 28 -17.55 -6.60 -6.70
CA ASN A 28 -18.41 -7.29 -7.67
C ASN A 28 -18.47 -6.56 -9.01
N GLN A 29 -18.62 -5.23 -9.02
CA GLN A 29 -18.65 -4.40 -10.24
C GLN A 29 -17.33 -4.48 -11.02
N GLU A 30 -16.21 -4.46 -10.28
CA GLU A 30 -14.87 -4.54 -10.84
C GLU A 30 -14.43 -5.98 -11.17
N ASN A 31 -15.26 -6.99 -10.86
CA ASN A 31 -14.95 -8.40 -11.02
C ASN A 31 -13.62 -8.79 -10.34
N VAL A 32 -13.47 -8.38 -9.08
CA VAL A 32 -12.35 -8.73 -8.20
C VAL A 32 -12.87 -9.41 -6.94
N LEU A 33 -11.98 -10.09 -6.22
CA LEU A 33 -12.34 -10.77 -4.98
C LEU A 33 -12.57 -9.77 -3.84
N CYS A 34 -13.37 -10.19 -2.85
CA CYS A 34 -13.57 -9.43 -1.62
C CYS A 34 -13.38 -10.34 -0.41
N TYR A 35 -12.67 -9.84 0.59
CA TYR A 35 -12.57 -10.45 1.90
C TYR A 35 -12.98 -9.44 2.97
N ARG A 36 -13.93 -9.83 3.81
CA ARG A 36 -14.37 -9.04 4.96
C ARG A 36 -13.89 -9.71 6.24
N GLY A 37 -13.10 -9.01 7.02
CA GLY A 37 -12.47 -9.53 8.23
C GLY A 37 -12.51 -8.55 9.40
N HIS A 38 -11.62 -8.76 10.38
CA HIS A 38 -11.58 -7.94 11.59
C HIS A 38 -11.40 -6.45 11.26
N PRO A 39 -12.17 -5.54 11.84
CA PRO A 39 -12.11 -4.11 11.51
C PRO A 39 -10.74 -3.49 11.84
N ASP A 40 -10.22 -3.75 13.03
CA ASP A 40 -9.01 -3.08 13.55
C ASP A 40 -7.74 -3.92 13.35
N ASP A 41 -7.88 -5.26 13.26
CA ASP A 41 -6.76 -6.16 13.07
C ASP A 41 -6.44 -6.35 11.59
N VAL A 42 -5.67 -5.43 11.03
CA VAL A 42 -5.28 -5.44 9.61
C VAL A 42 -4.38 -6.63 9.30
N LEU A 43 -3.41 -6.96 10.17
CA LEU A 43 -2.54 -8.12 9.97
C LEU A 43 -3.32 -9.43 9.91
N LEU A 44 -4.24 -9.66 10.85
CA LEU A 44 -5.10 -10.84 10.85
C LEU A 44 -5.98 -10.86 9.61
N ARG A 45 -6.56 -9.73 9.23
CA ARG A 45 -7.42 -9.62 8.03
C ARG A 45 -6.66 -9.95 6.75
N LEU A 46 -5.44 -9.46 6.58
CA LEU A 46 -4.59 -9.79 5.43
C LEU A 46 -4.18 -11.26 5.43
N THR A 47 -3.80 -11.81 6.60
CA THR A 47 -3.43 -13.21 6.76
C THR A 47 -4.57 -14.14 6.34
N LEU A 48 -5.75 -13.95 6.92
CA LEU A 48 -6.91 -14.78 6.63
C LEU A 48 -7.42 -14.63 5.18
N ALA A 49 -7.27 -13.44 4.59
CA ALA A 49 -7.56 -13.24 3.16
C ALA A 49 -6.60 -14.05 2.29
N ALA A 50 -5.29 -13.99 2.58
CA ALA A 50 -4.28 -14.73 1.84
C ALA A 50 -4.49 -16.25 1.96
N GLU A 51 -4.78 -16.76 3.14
CA GLU A 51 -5.11 -18.18 3.37
C GLU A 51 -6.37 -18.60 2.61
N LYS A 52 -7.45 -17.82 2.72
CA LYS A 52 -8.73 -18.14 2.05
C LYS A 52 -8.60 -18.26 0.54
N PHE A 53 -7.75 -17.43 -0.06
CA PHE A 53 -7.61 -17.36 -1.51
C PHE A 53 -6.33 -18.04 -2.03
N ASP A 54 -5.63 -18.78 -1.18
CA ASP A 54 -4.42 -19.53 -1.52
C ASP A 54 -3.34 -18.64 -2.14
N ILE A 55 -2.94 -17.58 -1.40
CA ILE A 55 -1.96 -16.60 -1.78
C ILE A 55 -0.70 -16.78 -0.95
N GLU A 56 0.45 -16.99 -1.58
CA GLU A 56 1.74 -17.14 -0.90
C GLU A 56 2.45 -15.80 -0.65
N THR A 57 2.27 -14.84 -1.55
CA THR A 57 2.84 -13.48 -1.44
C THR A 57 1.78 -12.45 -1.78
N ILE A 58 1.57 -11.48 -0.92
CA ILE A 58 0.69 -10.34 -1.17
C ILE A 58 1.50 -9.11 -1.55
N ILE A 59 0.94 -8.30 -2.44
CA ILE A 59 1.33 -6.91 -2.62
C ILE A 59 0.24 -6.05 -2.00
N ASN A 60 0.56 -5.44 -0.87
CA ASN A 60 -0.38 -4.58 -0.16
C ASN A 60 -0.34 -3.16 -0.73
N CYS A 61 -1.51 -2.69 -1.17
CA CYS A 61 -1.76 -1.32 -1.60
C CYS A 61 -2.94 -0.80 -0.77
N THR A 62 -2.74 0.23 0.02
CA THR A 62 -3.82 0.82 0.81
C THR A 62 -4.74 1.65 -0.08
N ALA A 63 -6.04 1.70 0.23
CA ALA A 63 -7.04 2.27 -0.68
C ALA A 63 -7.05 3.81 -0.73
N ASP A 64 -6.38 4.45 0.22
CA ASP A 64 -6.09 5.87 0.27
C ASP A 64 -4.94 6.29 -0.67
N ASN A 65 -4.31 5.34 -1.35
CA ASN A 65 -3.20 5.54 -2.28
C ASN A 65 -3.64 5.34 -3.75
N PRO A 66 -4.30 6.33 -4.37
CA PRO A 66 -4.88 6.17 -5.71
C PRO A 66 -3.85 6.08 -6.84
N PHE A 67 -2.61 6.46 -6.58
CA PHE A 67 -1.54 6.57 -7.59
C PHE A 67 -0.45 5.49 -7.47
N VAL A 68 -0.77 4.35 -6.87
CA VAL A 68 0.15 3.19 -6.89
C VAL A 68 0.39 2.76 -8.33
N ASP A 69 1.65 2.77 -8.75
CA ASP A 69 2.04 2.49 -10.14
C ASP A 69 2.20 0.97 -10.39
N PRO A 70 1.49 0.41 -11.39
CA PRO A 70 1.56 -1.02 -11.73
C PRO A 70 2.97 -1.51 -12.07
N GLU A 71 3.81 -0.69 -12.69
CA GLU A 71 5.20 -1.05 -13.01
C GLU A 71 6.02 -1.27 -11.73
N TYR A 72 5.79 -0.45 -10.70
CA TYR A 72 6.47 -0.60 -9.41
C TYR A 72 5.91 -1.73 -8.56
N ILE A 73 4.67 -2.14 -8.75
CA ILE A 73 4.13 -3.40 -8.20
C ILE A 73 4.94 -4.58 -8.76
N ASP A 74 5.12 -4.65 -10.08
CA ASP A 74 5.87 -5.72 -10.74
C ASP A 74 7.33 -5.75 -10.29
N LYS A 75 8.00 -4.60 -10.27
CA LYS A 75 9.39 -4.46 -9.78
C LYS A 75 9.55 -4.87 -8.32
N LEU A 76 8.59 -4.53 -7.47
CA LEU A 76 8.61 -4.90 -6.05
C LEU A 76 8.44 -6.41 -5.88
N TYR A 77 7.53 -7.02 -6.61
CA TYR A 77 7.33 -8.47 -6.60
C TYR A 77 8.61 -9.20 -7.02
N ASP A 78 9.19 -8.82 -8.16
CA ASP A 78 10.42 -9.43 -8.66
C ASP A 78 11.59 -9.28 -7.68
N HIS A 79 11.72 -8.09 -7.07
CA HIS A 79 12.70 -7.82 -6.03
C HIS A 79 12.49 -8.71 -4.80
N HIS A 80 11.25 -8.81 -4.32
CA HIS A 80 10.89 -9.62 -3.15
C HIS A 80 11.25 -11.10 -3.34
N ILE A 81 10.88 -11.66 -4.48
CA ILE A 81 11.17 -13.05 -4.82
C ILE A 81 12.66 -13.29 -5.01
N LYS A 82 13.35 -12.43 -5.77
CA LYS A 82 14.79 -12.54 -6.05
C LYS A 82 15.64 -12.52 -4.78
N GLU A 83 15.32 -11.60 -3.86
CA GLU A 83 16.05 -11.45 -2.61
C GLU A 83 15.65 -12.51 -1.56
N GLY A 84 14.54 -13.23 -1.78
CA GLY A 84 13.98 -14.19 -0.83
C GLY A 84 13.62 -13.53 0.49
N ASN A 85 13.00 -12.37 0.41
CA ASN A 85 12.56 -11.59 1.57
C ASN A 85 11.26 -12.15 2.16
N GLU A 86 11.05 -11.87 3.44
CA GLU A 86 9.77 -12.06 4.12
C GLU A 86 8.89 -10.81 4.01
N PHE A 87 9.55 -9.63 3.94
CA PHE A 87 8.92 -8.33 3.73
C PHE A 87 9.79 -7.46 2.82
N SER A 88 9.18 -6.67 1.96
CA SER A 88 9.88 -5.69 1.11
C SER A 88 9.05 -4.42 0.98
N LYS A 89 9.73 -3.27 0.93
CA LYS A 89 9.13 -1.96 0.66
C LYS A 89 9.81 -1.28 -0.51
N ILE A 90 9.22 -0.20 -1.00
CA ILE A 90 9.84 0.67 -2.02
C ILE A 90 10.33 1.95 -1.33
N GLU A 91 11.53 2.42 -1.67
CA GLU A 91 12.09 3.69 -1.23
C GLU A 91 12.38 4.60 -2.41
N GLY A 92 12.01 5.87 -2.28
CA GLY A 92 12.26 6.92 -3.28
C GLY A 92 11.03 7.32 -4.09
N LEU A 93 9.94 6.55 -4.09
CA LEU A 93 8.68 7.01 -4.65
C LEU A 93 8.01 8.06 -3.76
N PRO A 94 7.10 8.87 -4.33
CA PRO A 94 6.22 9.75 -3.56
C PRO A 94 5.46 9.02 -2.45
N TRP A 95 5.19 9.73 -1.37
CA TRP A 95 4.36 9.21 -0.29
C TRP A 95 2.95 8.89 -0.81
N GLY A 96 2.50 7.64 -0.62
CA GLY A 96 1.23 7.17 -1.17
C GLY A 96 1.29 6.56 -2.57
N ALA A 97 2.48 6.53 -3.22
CA ALA A 97 2.65 5.87 -4.52
C ALA A 97 3.36 4.50 -4.44
N PHE A 98 3.67 4.03 -3.24
CA PHE A 98 4.38 2.77 -3.02
C PHE A 98 3.46 1.67 -2.47
N SER A 99 3.98 0.46 -2.50
CA SER A 99 3.34 -0.75 -1.98
C SER A 99 4.33 -1.56 -1.15
N TYR A 100 3.83 -2.60 -0.48
CA TYR A 100 4.63 -3.54 0.30
C TYR A 100 4.43 -4.95 -0.23
N ALA A 101 5.50 -5.76 -0.30
CA ALA A 101 5.42 -7.18 -0.60
C ALA A 101 5.64 -7.97 0.70
N ILE A 102 4.78 -8.96 0.98
CA ILE A 102 4.79 -9.71 2.23
C ILE A 102 4.47 -11.17 1.92
N SER A 103 5.29 -12.10 2.42
CA SER A 103 4.98 -13.52 2.33
C SER A 103 3.89 -13.92 3.34
N LEU A 104 3.06 -14.90 3.01
CA LEU A 104 2.04 -15.41 3.93
C LEU A 104 2.67 -15.89 5.25
N LYS A 105 3.82 -16.57 5.19
CA LYS A 105 4.53 -17.01 6.40
C LYS A 105 4.94 -15.84 7.30
N ALA A 106 5.35 -14.72 6.71
CA ALA A 106 5.67 -13.53 7.48
C ALA A 106 4.44 -12.91 8.13
N LEU A 107 3.29 -12.87 7.42
CA LEU A 107 2.02 -12.41 8.00
C LEU A 107 1.59 -13.28 9.19
N GLN A 108 1.63 -14.60 9.05
CA GLN A 108 1.31 -15.55 10.12
C GLN A 108 2.22 -15.32 11.34
N LYS A 109 3.54 -15.23 11.12
CA LYS A 109 4.51 -14.96 12.16
C LYS A 109 4.30 -13.60 12.84
N ALA A 110 3.93 -12.55 12.09
CA ALA A 110 3.60 -11.25 12.67
C ALA A 110 2.32 -11.33 13.53
N CYS A 111 1.31 -12.08 13.12
CA CYS A 111 0.12 -12.34 13.92
C CYS A 111 0.44 -13.09 15.23
N ASP A 112 1.41 -14.00 15.22
CA ASP A 112 1.86 -14.70 16.43
C ASP A 112 2.63 -13.79 17.39
N LEU A 113 3.40 -12.85 16.85
CA LEU A 113 4.26 -11.92 17.59
C LEU A 113 3.50 -10.76 18.24
N LYS A 114 2.45 -10.26 17.58
CA LYS A 114 1.72 -9.06 18.05
C LYS A 114 1.02 -9.29 19.38
N ASP A 115 1.01 -8.27 20.24
CA ASP A 115 0.32 -8.22 21.53
C ASP A 115 -0.81 -7.18 21.56
N GLU A 116 -1.40 -6.92 20.41
CA GLU A 116 -2.54 -6.01 20.25
C GLU A 116 -3.40 -6.40 19.05
N THR A 117 -4.65 -5.95 19.05
CA THR A 117 -5.60 -6.18 17.95
C THR A 117 -5.64 -5.02 16.98
N ASP A 118 -5.35 -3.80 17.42
CA ASP A 118 -5.23 -2.66 16.53
C ASP A 118 -3.87 -2.70 15.83
N THR A 119 -3.91 -3.07 14.56
CA THR A 119 -2.72 -3.17 13.70
C THR A 119 -2.83 -2.29 12.46
N GLU A 120 -3.45 -1.11 12.56
CA GLU A 120 -3.54 -0.16 11.46
C GLU A 120 -2.13 0.24 10.96
N VAL A 121 -1.19 0.46 11.88
CA VAL A 121 0.22 0.72 11.57
C VAL A 121 1.04 -0.55 11.80
N TRP A 122 1.00 -1.46 10.86
CA TRP A 122 1.55 -2.82 10.99
C TRP A 122 2.97 -3.03 10.46
N HIS A 123 3.50 -2.15 9.63
CA HIS A 123 4.79 -2.37 8.96
C HIS A 123 5.98 -2.45 9.92
N GLY A 124 5.90 -1.80 11.10
CA GLY A 124 6.92 -1.89 12.14
C GLY A 124 7.15 -3.31 12.65
N TYR A 125 6.14 -4.19 12.63
CA TYR A 125 6.32 -5.59 13.01
C TYR A 125 7.40 -6.29 12.17
N PHE A 126 7.49 -5.96 10.87
CA PHE A 126 8.47 -6.54 9.96
C PHE A 126 9.83 -5.87 10.02
N MET A 127 9.89 -4.55 10.26
CA MET A 127 11.12 -3.77 10.16
C MET A 127 11.85 -3.62 11.49
N ASP A 128 11.12 -3.49 12.62
CA ASP A 128 11.70 -3.02 13.87
C ASP A 128 11.93 -4.14 14.90
N THR A 129 11.38 -5.34 14.67
CA THR A 129 11.50 -6.47 15.61
C THR A 129 12.78 -7.29 15.46
N GLY A 130 13.48 -7.17 14.34
CA GLY A 130 14.63 -8.01 14.00
C GLY A 130 14.29 -9.48 13.69
N ASN A 131 12.99 -9.81 13.59
CA ASN A 131 12.53 -11.19 13.40
C ASN A 131 12.38 -11.58 11.93
N PHE A 132 12.44 -10.64 11.00
CA PHE A 132 12.13 -10.86 9.59
C PHE A 132 13.30 -10.49 8.69
N LYS A 133 13.48 -11.26 7.62
CA LYS A 133 14.37 -10.88 6.53
C LYS A 133 13.66 -9.87 5.63
N TRP A 134 14.14 -8.64 5.63
CA TRP A 134 13.57 -7.59 4.79
C TRP A 134 14.61 -6.66 4.21
N ASN A 135 14.29 -6.05 3.08
CA ASN A 135 15.02 -4.93 2.51
C ASN A 135 14.13 -4.08 1.61
N SER A 136 14.70 -3.00 1.06
CA SER A 136 14.00 -2.05 0.20
C SER A 136 14.42 -2.17 -1.25
N LEU A 137 13.43 -2.11 -2.15
CA LEU A 137 13.66 -1.77 -3.54
C LEU A 137 13.91 -0.25 -3.62
N ARG A 138 15.16 0.15 -3.92
CA ARG A 138 15.50 1.56 -4.07
C ARG A 138 15.25 2.03 -5.49
N VAL A 139 14.50 3.12 -5.61
CA VAL A 139 14.19 3.77 -6.87
C VAL A 139 15.31 4.73 -7.22
N THR A 140 15.85 4.60 -8.45
CA THR A 140 16.90 5.47 -8.99
C THR A 140 16.45 6.20 -10.25
N ASP A 141 15.26 5.91 -10.77
CA ASP A 141 14.71 6.60 -11.93
C ASP A 141 14.24 8.00 -11.54
N GLU A 142 14.96 9.02 -11.98
CA GLU A 142 14.66 10.43 -11.69
C GLU A 142 13.27 10.88 -12.17
N LYS A 143 12.65 10.14 -13.09
CA LYS A 143 11.30 10.47 -13.57
C LYS A 143 10.23 10.26 -12.50
N VAL A 144 10.49 9.38 -11.54
CA VAL A 144 9.55 9.03 -10.46
C VAL A 144 10.13 9.22 -9.06
N LEU A 145 11.42 9.57 -8.95
CA LEU A 145 12.10 9.82 -7.69
C LEU A 145 11.67 11.19 -7.13
N TRP A 146 10.78 11.17 -6.13
CA TRP A 146 10.37 12.36 -5.38
C TRP A 146 9.71 11.97 -4.04
N PRO A 147 10.49 11.49 -3.05
CA PRO A 147 9.95 10.94 -1.80
C PRO A 147 9.16 11.94 -0.96
N ASP A 148 9.44 13.24 -1.10
CA ASP A 148 8.76 14.30 -0.35
C ASP A 148 7.41 14.72 -0.97
N LEU A 149 7.09 14.26 -2.18
CA LEU A 149 5.79 14.52 -2.79
C LEU A 149 4.73 13.65 -2.12
N ARG A 150 3.63 14.27 -1.65
CA ARG A 150 2.54 13.59 -0.96
C ARG A 150 1.38 13.31 -1.92
N LEU A 151 1.07 12.02 -2.16
CA LEU A 151 0.06 11.53 -3.08
C LEU A 151 -0.99 10.61 -2.41
N THR A 152 -0.97 10.44 -1.09
CA THR A 152 -2.03 9.76 -0.33
C THR A 152 -3.23 10.68 -0.10
N VAL A 153 -4.38 10.12 0.30
CA VAL A 153 -5.61 10.88 0.59
C VAL A 153 -6.04 10.62 2.04
N ASP A 154 -5.53 11.44 2.97
CA ASP A 154 -5.88 11.38 4.39
C ASP A 154 -6.65 12.63 4.82
N GLU A 155 -6.40 13.78 4.18
CA GLU A 155 -6.94 15.09 4.53
C GLU A 155 -7.67 15.73 3.33
N ALA A 156 -8.48 16.74 3.60
CA ALA A 156 -9.24 17.43 2.54
C ALA A 156 -8.34 18.04 1.44
N ALA A 157 -7.17 18.58 1.82
CA ALA A 157 -6.22 19.13 0.86
C ALA A 157 -5.56 18.04 -0.01
N ASP A 158 -5.38 16.82 0.52
CA ASP A 158 -4.93 15.68 -0.29
C ASP A 158 -5.95 15.35 -1.37
N TYR A 159 -7.23 15.31 -1.01
CA TYR A 159 -8.31 15.05 -1.97
C TYR A 159 -8.38 16.14 -3.04
N GLU A 160 -8.20 17.42 -2.67
CA GLU A 160 -8.14 18.53 -3.61
C GLU A 160 -6.99 18.36 -4.61
N MET A 161 -5.78 18.06 -4.11
CA MET A 161 -4.62 17.83 -4.97
C MET A 161 -4.82 16.64 -5.91
N VAL A 162 -5.30 15.51 -5.40
CA VAL A 162 -5.58 14.32 -6.20
C VAL A 162 -6.62 14.62 -7.30
N THR A 163 -7.71 15.31 -6.94
CA THR A 163 -8.72 15.74 -7.91
C THR A 163 -8.11 16.62 -9.00
N LYS A 164 -7.25 17.57 -8.62
CA LYS A 164 -6.57 18.44 -9.58
C LYS A 164 -5.67 17.67 -10.54
N ILE A 165 -4.96 16.64 -10.06
CA ILE A 165 -4.15 15.77 -10.91
C ILE A 165 -5.03 14.99 -11.89
N PHE A 166 -6.15 14.44 -11.43
CA PHE A 166 -7.10 13.74 -12.31
C PHE A 166 -7.68 14.67 -13.38
N ASP A 167 -8.09 15.90 -13.02
CA ASP A 167 -8.63 16.88 -13.95
C ASP A 167 -7.64 17.25 -15.06
N GLU A 168 -6.33 17.24 -14.77
CA GLU A 168 -5.28 17.62 -15.71
C GLU A 168 -4.80 16.43 -16.58
N LEU A 169 -4.86 15.20 -16.08
CA LEU A 169 -4.25 14.04 -16.75
C LEU A 169 -5.25 13.01 -17.28
N TYR A 170 -6.45 12.93 -16.72
CA TYR A 170 -7.42 11.90 -17.09
C TYR A 170 -8.38 12.41 -18.15
N ASP A 171 -8.35 11.78 -19.32
CA ASP A 171 -9.20 12.12 -20.47
C ASP A 171 -10.46 11.25 -20.59
N GLY A 172 -10.70 10.38 -19.59
CA GLY A 172 -11.85 9.46 -19.56
C GLY A 172 -11.53 8.05 -20.09
N GLU A 173 -10.39 7.83 -20.71
CA GLU A 173 -10.04 6.54 -21.34
C GLU A 173 -8.67 6.01 -20.83
N LYS A 174 -7.64 6.83 -20.87
CA LYS A 174 -6.26 6.41 -20.63
C LYS A 174 -5.86 6.55 -19.17
N VAL A 175 -5.33 5.46 -18.58
CA VAL A 175 -4.64 5.52 -17.28
C VAL A 175 -3.29 6.23 -17.46
N PHE A 176 -3.04 7.26 -16.67
CA PHE A 176 -1.77 7.97 -16.64
C PHE A 176 -0.79 7.32 -15.63
N SER A 177 0.50 7.45 -15.90
CA SER A 177 1.58 6.87 -15.10
C SER A 177 2.03 7.80 -13.97
N LEU A 178 2.72 7.26 -12.98
CA LEU A 178 3.37 8.06 -11.93
C LEU A 178 4.36 9.08 -12.51
N SER A 179 5.07 8.75 -13.59
CA SER A 179 5.97 9.68 -14.25
C SER A 179 5.26 10.88 -14.88
N GLU A 180 4.04 10.70 -15.40
CA GLU A 180 3.20 11.79 -15.90
C GLU A 180 2.71 12.69 -14.76
N ILE A 181 2.33 12.13 -13.61
CA ILE A 181 1.98 12.88 -12.41
C ILE A 181 3.16 13.75 -11.96
N ILE A 182 4.34 13.16 -11.81
CA ILE A 182 5.54 13.88 -11.37
C ILE A 182 5.95 14.97 -12.35
N LYS A 183 5.85 14.69 -13.65
CA LYS A 183 6.08 15.70 -14.69
C LYS A 183 5.11 16.86 -14.58
N LEU A 184 3.83 16.60 -14.36
CA LEU A 184 2.81 17.63 -14.12
C LEU A 184 3.17 18.47 -12.89
N CYS A 185 3.41 17.85 -11.74
CA CYS A 185 3.73 18.53 -10.49
C CYS A 185 5.02 19.38 -10.60
N ARG A 186 6.04 18.91 -11.34
CA ARG A 186 7.27 19.70 -11.60
C ARG A 186 7.03 20.88 -12.52
N SER A 187 6.11 20.78 -13.49
CA SER A 187 5.77 21.86 -14.41
C SER A 187 4.78 22.86 -13.83
N ARG A 188 4.04 22.46 -12.79
CA ARG A 188 2.98 23.23 -12.12
C ARG A 188 3.13 23.17 -10.60
N PRO A 189 4.10 23.94 -10.03
CA PRO A 189 4.42 23.87 -8.61
C PRO A 189 3.24 24.16 -7.68
N GLU A 190 2.25 24.91 -8.13
CA GLU A 190 1.03 25.23 -7.39
C GLU A 190 0.18 23.98 -7.07
N ILE A 191 0.37 22.86 -7.80
CA ILE A 191 -0.35 21.61 -7.51
C ILE A 191 0.19 20.94 -6.24
N PRO A 192 1.50 20.61 -6.10
CA PRO A 192 2.00 20.06 -4.86
C PRO A 192 1.95 21.04 -3.67
N GLU A 193 1.86 22.35 -3.89
CA GLU A 193 1.67 23.34 -2.82
C GLU A 193 0.32 23.20 -2.11
N ILE A 194 -0.70 22.57 -2.73
CA ILE A 194 -2.03 22.37 -2.14
C ILE A 194 -1.95 21.61 -0.81
N ASN A 195 -1.05 20.61 -0.69
CA ASN A 195 -0.96 19.75 0.49
C ASN A 195 0.44 19.62 1.12
N ASN A 196 1.44 20.36 0.64
CA ASN A 196 2.84 20.27 1.13
C ASN A 196 3.03 20.66 2.61
N PHE A 197 2.05 21.33 3.21
CA PHE A 197 2.06 21.72 4.62
C PHE A 197 1.58 20.58 5.55
N ILE A 198 1.01 19.50 4.99
CA ILE A 198 0.55 18.36 5.78
C ILE A 198 1.76 17.51 6.16
N MET A 199 2.01 17.43 7.46
CA MET A 199 3.08 16.58 7.97
C MET A 199 2.61 15.12 8.06
N GLN A 200 3.49 14.21 7.63
CA GLN A 200 3.25 12.79 7.82
C GLN A 200 3.25 12.46 9.31
N LYS A 201 2.27 11.66 9.74
CA LYS A 201 2.19 11.19 11.13
C LYS A 201 3.39 10.30 11.46
N ASP A 202 3.94 10.44 12.66
CA ASP A 202 4.98 9.55 13.16
C ASP A 202 4.48 8.10 13.25
N SER A 203 5.40 7.15 13.11
CA SER A 203 5.08 5.74 13.31
C SER A 203 4.66 5.49 14.77
N ILE A 204 3.57 4.77 14.96
CA ILE A 204 3.12 4.32 16.28
C ILE A 204 4.00 3.14 16.70
N PRO A 205 4.54 3.12 17.95
CA PRO A 205 5.29 1.98 18.45
C PRO A 205 4.44 0.70 18.45
N ILE A 206 4.98 -0.37 17.90
CA ILE A 206 4.34 -1.69 17.88
C ILE A 206 4.43 -2.37 19.26
N LYS A 207 3.45 -3.22 19.59
CA LYS A 207 3.47 -4.05 20.78
C LYS A 207 3.68 -5.51 20.39
N VAL A 208 4.73 -6.11 20.95
CA VAL A 208 5.05 -7.52 20.74
C VAL A 208 4.94 -8.28 22.05
N LYS A 209 4.51 -9.54 21.98
CA LYS A 209 4.47 -10.44 23.13
C LYS A 209 5.87 -10.57 23.73
N THR A 210 5.99 -10.28 25.00
CA THR A 210 7.21 -10.58 25.76
C THR A 210 7.25 -12.08 26.01
N ASN A 211 8.27 -12.75 25.48
CA ASN A 211 8.56 -14.13 25.90
C ASN A 211 8.94 -14.10 27.38
N ASN A 212 7.95 -14.26 28.26
CA ASN A 212 8.23 -14.64 29.63
C ASN A 212 8.78 -16.06 29.59
N GLY A 213 10.13 -16.17 29.69
CA GLY A 213 10.87 -17.42 29.71
C GLY A 213 10.50 -18.33 30.90
#